data_be5e191047e3ee4c83c5277b675b492d
#
_entry.id   be5e191047e3ee4c83c5277b675b492d
#
_cell.length_a   1.000
_cell.length_b   1.000
_cell.length_c   1.000
_cell.angle_alpha   90.00
_cell.angle_beta   90.00
_cell.angle_gamma   90.00
#
_symmetry.space_group_name_H-M   'P 1'
#
loop_
_entity.id
_entity.type
_entity.pdbx_description
1 polymer ?
#
loop_
_entity_poly.entity_id
_entity_poly.type
_entity_poly.pdbx_seq_one_letter_code
_entity_poly.pdbx_strand_id
1 'polypeptide(L)'
;MNKNILIILAILILPICFYYYLDKSQAVSANKVNTSQPQVIKFSSDMCSECQRMEKTINQVYPKYAGRIALINVPVQKQTKQTQDLIKQYKVTLVPTMIFKKSNGQTMTKIEGAMSNNEFEQYLKRLLNE
;
A
#
# COMPACT_ATOMS: atom_id res chain seq x y z
N MET A 1 32.65 -34.97 -0.08
CA MET A 1 32.57 -33.54 -0.36
C MET A 1 33.34 -32.81 0.73
N ASN A 2 34.38 -32.06 0.38
CA ASN A 2 35.27 -31.44 1.35
C ASN A 2 34.53 -30.35 2.17
N LYS A 3 34.74 -30.35 3.49
CA LYS A 3 34.13 -29.34 4.41
C LYS A 3 34.35 -27.90 3.92
N ASN A 4 35.49 -27.61 3.30
CA ASN A 4 35.79 -26.28 2.75
C ASN A 4 34.90 -25.88 1.58
N ILE A 5 34.47 -26.83 0.73
CA ILE A 5 33.57 -26.59 -0.40
C ILE A 5 32.13 -26.27 0.12
N LEU A 6 31.70 -26.94 1.18
CA LEU A 6 30.42 -26.66 1.82
C LEU A 6 30.35 -25.25 2.43
N ILE A 7 31.45 -24.81 3.04
CA ILE A 7 31.56 -23.48 3.65
C ILE A 7 31.51 -22.38 2.55
N ILE A 8 32.23 -22.59 1.45
CA ILE A 8 32.27 -21.65 0.33
C ILE A 8 30.90 -21.56 -0.34
N LEU A 9 30.20 -22.68 -0.54
CA LEU A 9 28.85 -22.73 -1.07
C LEU A 9 27.86 -22.03 -0.13
N ALA A 10 27.95 -22.23 1.17
CA ALA A 10 27.11 -21.57 2.15
C ALA A 10 27.28 -20.03 2.14
N ILE A 11 28.52 -19.54 2.04
CA ILE A 11 28.85 -18.11 1.99
C ILE A 11 28.30 -17.46 0.69
N LEU A 12 28.27 -18.20 -0.42
CA LEU A 12 27.73 -17.70 -1.68
C LEU A 12 26.20 -17.74 -1.74
N ILE A 13 25.57 -18.77 -1.18
CA ILE A 13 24.12 -18.98 -1.26
C ILE A 13 23.38 -18.13 -0.22
N LEU A 14 23.95 -17.95 0.99
CA LEU A 14 23.31 -17.18 2.07
C LEU A 14 22.91 -15.76 1.67
N PRO A 15 23.77 -14.91 1.06
CA PRO A 15 23.38 -13.56 0.67
C PRO A 15 22.35 -13.56 -0.46
N ILE A 16 22.39 -14.55 -1.35
CA ILE A 16 21.39 -14.67 -2.43
C ILE A 16 20.03 -15.04 -1.86
N CYS A 17 19.96 -16.01 -0.96
CA CYS A 17 18.72 -16.38 -0.27
C CYS A 17 18.19 -15.22 0.59
N PHE A 18 19.09 -14.49 1.27
CA PHE A 18 18.72 -13.32 2.07
C PHE A 18 18.18 -12.18 1.20
N TYR A 19 18.79 -11.93 0.04
CA TYR A 19 18.30 -10.97 -0.94
C TYR A 19 16.90 -11.35 -1.45
N TYR A 20 16.69 -12.61 -1.84
CA TYR A 20 15.35 -13.11 -2.25
C TYR A 20 14.31 -13.07 -1.12
N TYR A 21 14.74 -13.27 0.12
CA TYR A 21 13.84 -13.20 1.28
C TYR A 21 13.42 -11.75 1.58
N LEU A 22 14.33 -10.79 1.44
CA LEU A 22 14.02 -9.36 1.61
C LEU A 22 13.18 -8.80 0.46
N ASP A 23 13.41 -9.25 -0.77
CA ASP A 23 12.64 -8.80 -1.94
C ASP A 23 11.17 -9.25 -1.88
N LYS A 24 10.90 -10.39 -1.26
CA LYS A 24 9.52 -10.87 -1.03
C LYS A 24 8.72 -10.05 -0.03
N SER A 25 9.37 -9.28 0.85
CA SER A 25 8.66 -8.44 1.82
C SER A 25 8.22 -7.09 1.25
N GLN A 26 8.59 -6.77 0.01
CA GLN A 26 8.16 -5.57 -0.71
C GLN A 26 7.23 -5.86 -1.89
N ALA A 27 6.84 -7.11 -2.08
CA ALA A 27 5.76 -7.40 -3.00
C ALA A 27 4.52 -6.66 -2.47
N VAL A 28 4.13 -5.59 -3.18
CA VAL A 28 2.77 -5.07 -3.11
C VAL A 28 1.89 -6.30 -3.19
N SER A 29 1.39 -6.74 -2.05
CA SER A 29 0.38 -7.78 -2.01
C SER A 29 -0.81 -7.22 -2.76
N ALA A 30 -0.84 -7.46 -4.08
CA ALA A 30 -2.08 -7.63 -4.80
C ALA A 30 -2.72 -8.90 -4.21
N ASN A 31 -2.95 -8.88 -2.90
CA ASN A 31 -3.86 -9.81 -2.29
C ASN A 31 -5.15 -9.66 -3.08
N LYS A 32 -5.54 -10.75 -3.72
CA LYS A 32 -6.88 -11.04 -4.19
C LYS A 32 -7.81 -10.37 -3.19
N VAL A 33 -8.25 -9.17 -3.58
CA VAL A 33 -9.04 -8.28 -2.73
C VAL A 33 -10.28 -9.10 -2.39
N ASN A 34 -10.37 -9.53 -1.14
CA ASN A 34 -11.63 -10.06 -0.61
C ASN A 34 -12.64 -8.92 -0.80
N THR A 35 -13.52 -9.08 -1.78
CA THR A 35 -14.55 -8.10 -2.17
C THR A 35 -15.58 -7.81 -1.07
N SER A 36 -15.41 -8.39 0.11
CA SER A 36 -16.29 -8.24 1.27
C SER A 36 -15.80 -7.26 2.32
N GLN A 37 -14.66 -6.60 2.10
CA GLN A 37 -14.07 -5.66 3.07
C GLN A 37 -13.91 -4.26 2.45
N PRO A 38 -14.27 -3.18 3.20
CA PRO A 38 -14.00 -1.83 2.75
C PRO A 38 -12.50 -1.59 2.55
N GLN A 39 -12.13 -0.72 1.62
CA GLN A 39 -10.74 -0.51 1.22
C GLN A 39 -10.41 0.97 1.08
N VAL A 40 -9.18 1.31 1.41
CA VAL A 40 -8.58 2.60 1.08
C VAL A 40 -7.38 2.36 0.17
N ILE A 41 -7.40 2.90 -1.04
CA ILE A 41 -6.29 2.85 -1.98
C ILE A 41 -5.56 4.19 -1.91
N LYS A 42 -4.30 4.16 -1.52
CA LYS A 42 -3.42 5.32 -1.43
C LYS A 42 -2.46 5.35 -2.61
N PHE A 43 -2.52 6.38 -3.42
CA PHE A 43 -1.51 6.70 -4.43
C PHE A 43 -0.51 7.69 -3.83
N SER A 44 0.76 7.34 -3.84
CA SER A 44 1.81 8.15 -3.21
C SER A 44 3.14 8.06 -3.95
N SER A 45 4.01 9.03 -3.70
CA SER A 45 5.39 9.04 -4.17
C SER A 45 6.33 9.32 -3.00
N ASP A 46 7.50 8.71 -3.00
CA ASP A 46 8.50 8.86 -1.93
C ASP A 46 9.10 10.27 -1.91
N MET A 47 9.06 10.98 -3.05
CA MET A 47 9.62 12.34 -3.20
C MET A 47 8.60 13.46 -2.92
N CYS A 48 7.42 13.13 -2.44
CA CYS A 48 6.31 14.07 -2.24
C CYS A 48 6.15 14.42 -0.75
N SER A 49 6.34 15.68 -0.38
CA SER A 49 6.19 16.15 1.02
C SER A 49 4.76 15.97 1.58
N GLU A 50 3.74 16.20 0.75
CA GLU A 50 2.34 15.98 1.13
C GLU A 50 2.04 14.50 1.35
N CYS A 51 2.69 13.61 0.57
CA CYS A 51 2.60 12.17 0.78
C CYS A 51 3.19 11.75 2.13
N GLN A 52 4.31 12.35 2.53
CA GLN A 52 4.94 12.12 3.84
C GLN A 52 4.04 12.62 4.99
N ARG A 53 3.35 13.76 4.79
CA ARG A 53 2.37 14.27 5.75
C ARG A 53 1.20 13.29 5.89
N MET A 54 0.65 12.82 4.76
CA MET A 54 -0.42 11.84 4.76
C MET A 54 0.00 10.52 5.41
N GLU A 55 1.26 10.09 5.23
CA GLU A 55 1.80 8.90 5.88
C GLU A 55 1.77 9.01 7.41
N LYS A 56 2.12 10.18 7.96
CA LYS A 56 2.02 10.44 9.40
C LYS A 56 0.58 10.33 9.89
N THR A 57 -0.38 10.91 9.17
CA THR A 57 -1.82 10.80 9.47
C THR A 57 -2.27 9.33 9.48
N ILE A 58 -1.88 8.57 8.46
CA ILE A 58 -2.22 7.15 8.35
C ILE A 58 -1.66 6.37 9.54
N ASN A 59 -0.38 6.56 9.86
CA ASN A 59 0.28 5.85 10.96
C ASN A 59 -0.34 6.15 12.33
N GLN A 60 -0.93 7.32 12.51
CA GLN A 60 -1.61 7.71 13.76
C GLN A 60 -3.05 7.20 13.85
N VAL A 61 -3.77 7.17 12.75
CA VAL A 61 -5.22 6.88 12.74
C VAL A 61 -5.53 5.44 12.33
N TYR A 62 -4.91 4.95 11.26
CA TYR A 62 -5.25 3.66 10.64
C TYR A 62 -5.09 2.45 11.57
N PRO A 63 -4.14 2.36 12.52
CA PRO A 63 -4.02 1.20 13.41
C PRO A 63 -5.31 0.83 14.13
N LYS A 64 -6.20 1.80 14.43
CA LYS A 64 -7.51 1.58 15.04
C LYS A 64 -8.49 0.84 14.11
N TYR A 65 -8.24 0.87 12.81
CA TYR A 65 -9.12 0.36 11.75
C TYR A 65 -8.51 -0.84 11.01
N ALA A 66 -7.25 -1.17 11.29
CA ALA A 66 -6.58 -2.33 10.74
C ALA A 66 -7.37 -3.62 11.04
N GLY A 67 -7.54 -4.46 10.02
CA GLY A 67 -8.37 -5.66 10.10
C GLY A 67 -9.85 -5.44 9.72
N ARG A 68 -10.38 -4.22 9.80
CA ARG A 68 -11.74 -3.87 9.34
C ARG A 68 -11.77 -3.16 8.00
N ILE A 69 -10.71 -2.42 7.68
CA ILE A 69 -10.53 -1.71 6.43
C ILE A 69 -9.17 -2.12 5.84
N ALA A 70 -9.13 -2.53 4.58
CA ALA A 70 -7.89 -2.82 3.89
C ALA A 70 -7.23 -1.52 3.40
N LEU A 71 -5.94 -1.34 3.67
CA LEU A 71 -5.15 -0.23 3.12
C LEU A 71 -4.23 -0.76 2.03
N ILE A 72 -4.39 -0.23 0.82
CA ILE A 72 -3.61 -0.60 -0.36
C ILE A 72 -2.74 0.59 -0.75
N ASN A 73 -1.42 0.43 -0.69
CA ASN A 73 -0.48 1.46 -1.12
C ASN A 73 -0.05 1.23 -2.56
N VAL A 74 -0.20 2.25 -3.41
CA VAL A 74 0.18 2.25 -4.81
C VAL A 74 1.27 3.31 -5.03
N PRO A 75 2.55 2.91 -5.01
CA PRO A 75 3.65 3.83 -5.30
C PRO A 75 3.66 4.19 -6.79
N VAL A 76 3.35 5.45 -7.13
CA VAL A 76 3.20 5.88 -8.53
C VAL A 76 4.52 5.90 -9.31
N GLN A 77 5.66 5.93 -8.63
CA GLN A 77 6.98 5.82 -9.26
C GLN A 77 7.27 4.42 -9.79
N LYS A 78 6.61 3.38 -9.28
CA LYS A 78 6.73 2.02 -9.82
C LYS A 78 5.85 1.89 -11.07
N GLN A 79 6.47 2.01 -12.24
CA GLN A 79 5.81 1.98 -13.56
C GLN A 79 5.41 0.56 -13.99
N THR A 80 4.79 -0.21 -13.10
CA THR A 80 4.23 -1.51 -13.48
C THR A 80 2.92 -1.33 -14.24
N LYS A 81 2.56 -2.31 -15.08
CA LYS A 81 1.27 -2.31 -15.79
C LYS A 81 0.11 -2.13 -14.81
N GLN A 82 0.13 -2.84 -13.68
CA GLN A 82 -0.91 -2.76 -12.66
C GLN A 82 -1.02 -1.35 -12.06
N THR A 83 0.11 -0.70 -11.74
CA THR A 83 0.11 0.68 -11.24
C THR A 83 -0.47 1.64 -12.28
N GLN A 84 -0.08 1.51 -13.55
CA GLN A 84 -0.60 2.36 -14.63
C GLN A 84 -2.10 2.14 -14.85
N ASP A 85 -2.58 0.90 -14.80
CA ASP A 85 -4.00 0.58 -14.95
C ASP A 85 -4.83 1.20 -13.81
N LEU A 86 -4.34 1.14 -12.56
CA LEU A 86 -4.99 1.77 -11.41
C LEU A 86 -5.00 3.31 -11.53
N ILE A 87 -3.88 3.93 -11.95
CA ILE A 87 -3.79 5.37 -12.18
C ILE A 87 -4.84 5.82 -13.20
N LYS A 88 -4.96 5.10 -14.32
CA LYS A 88 -5.95 5.37 -15.37
C LYS A 88 -7.38 5.14 -14.86
N GLN A 89 -7.63 4.01 -14.19
CA GLN A 89 -8.93 3.63 -13.67
C GLN A 89 -9.50 4.70 -12.73
N TYR A 90 -8.67 5.21 -11.81
CA TYR A 90 -9.09 6.21 -10.82
C TYR A 90 -8.80 7.66 -11.26
N LYS A 91 -8.30 7.85 -12.49
CA LYS A 91 -7.95 9.18 -13.04
C LYS A 91 -7.08 9.98 -12.07
N VAL A 92 -6.01 9.34 -11.57
CA VAL A 92 -5.09 9.96 -10.61
C VAL A 92 -4.19 10.94 -11.36
N THR A 93 -4.27 12.22 -11.02
CA THR A 93 -3.50 13.30 -11.64
C THR A 93 -2.47 13.89 -10.72
N LEU A 94 -2.63 13.72 -9.41
CA LEU A 94 -1.69 14.21 -8.40
C LEU A 94 -1.59 13.24 -7.22
N VAL A 95 -0.58 13.42 -6.40
CA VAL A 95 -0.35 12.64 -5.17
C VAL A 95 -0.16 13.58 -3.96
N PRO A 96 -0.57 13.16 -2.76
CA PRO A 96 -1.27 11.91 -2.48
C PRO A 96 -2.73 11.93 -2.96
N THR A 97 -3.22 10.81 -3.46
CA THR A 97 -4.65 10.60 -3.75
C THR A 97 -5.13 9.38 -2.99
N MET A 98 -6.27 9.53 -2.31
CA MET A 98 -6.91 8.49 -1.53
C MET A 98 -8.25 8.12 -2.16
N ILE A 99 -8.46 6.84 -2.44
CA ILE A 99 -9.73 6.29 -2.94
C ILE A 99 -10.34 5.44 -1.83
N PHE A 100 -11.54 5.82 -1.39
CA PHE A 100 -12.30 5.08 -0.39
C PHE A 100 -13.33 4.21 -1.10
N LYS A 101 -13.25 2.88 -0.90
CA LYS A 101 -14.13 1.89 -1.53
C LYS A 101 -14.91 1.13 -0.49
N LYS A 102 -16.22 1.02 -0.72
CA LYS A 102 -17.13 0.22 0.09
C LYS A 102 -16.85 -1.28 -0.07
N SER A 103 -17.39 -2.07 0.85
CA SER A 103 -17.31 -3.54 0.81
C SER A 103 -17.92 -4.16 -0.46
N ASN A 104 -18.88 -3.48 -1.10
CA ASN A 104 -19.48 -3.88 -2.38
C ASN A 104 -18.62 -3.53 -3.62
N GLY A 105 -17.43 -2.92 -3.41
CA GLY A 105 -16.51 -2.52 -4.48
C GLY A 105 -16.78 -1.15 -5.10
N GLN A 106 -17.86 -0.47 -4.71
CA GLN A 106 -18.14 0.88 -5.20
C GLN A 106 -17.20 1.91 -4.57
N THR A 107 -16.80 2.91 -5.35
CA THR A 107 -16.05 4.05 -4.85
C THR A 107 -16.99 4.98 -4.07
N MET A 108 -16.72 5.18 -2.79
CA MET A 108 -17.43 6.14 -1.96
C MET A 108 -16.98 7.57 -2.26
N THR A 109 -15.67 7.80 -2.26
CA THR A 109 -15.08 9.11 -2.57
C THR A 109 -13.63 9.01 -3.00
N LYS A 110 -13.15 10.05 -3.68
CA LYS A 110 -11.76 10.28 -4.04
C LYS A 110 -11.34 11.61 -3.42
N ILE A 111 -10.25 11.61 -2.68
CA ILE A 111 -9.67 12.80 -2.05
C ILE A 111 -8.26 13.00 -2.57
N GLU A 112 -7.95 14.19 -3.01
CA GLU A 112 -6.64 14.60 -3.49
C GLU A 112 -5.98 15.52 -2.47
N GLY A 113 -4.69 15.29 -2.16
CA GLY A 113 -3.95 15.99 -1.14
C GLY A 113 -3.93 15.29 0.22
N ALA A 114 -3.12 15.84 1.15
CA ALA A 114 -3.03 15.33 2.50
C ALA A 114 -4.25 15.75 3.33
N MET A 115 -4.67 14.87 4.22
CA MET A 115 -5.76 15.09 5.16
C MET A 115 -5.24 15.21 6.59
N SER A 116 -5.97 15.92 7.44
CA SER A 116 -5.77 15.90 8.89
C SER A 116 -6.23 14.55 9.48
N ASN A 117 -5.79 14.27 10.72
CA ASN A 117 -6.20 13.06 11.44
C ASN A 117 -7.74 12.95 11.56
N ASN A 118 -8.39 14.07 11.91
CA ASN A 118 -9.84 14.10 12.08
C ASN A 118 -10.59 13.82 10.76
N GLU A 119 -10.15 14.44 9.66
CA GLU A 119 -10.75 14.23 8.34
C GLU A 119 -10.58 12.78 7.90
N PHE A 120 -9.38 12.23 8.00
CA PHE A 120 -9.12 10.84 7.62
C PHE A 120 -9.95 9.88 8.47
N GLU A 121 -10.03 10.09 9.77
CA GLU A 121 -10.84 9.27 10.68
C GLU A 121 -12.33 9.32 10.34
N GLN A 122 -12.86 10.49 9.98
CA GLN A 122 -14.27 10.63 9.56
C GLN A 122 -14.56 9.81 8.30
N TYR A 123 -13.67 9.80 7.30
CA TYR A 123 -13.84 8.97 6.10
C TYR A 123 -13.80 7.47 6.42
N LEU A 124 -12.91 7.04 7.33
CA LEU A 124 -12.85 5.64 7.75
C LEU A 124 -14.11 5.22 8.50
N LYS A 125 -14.65 6.07 9.38
CA LYS A 125 -15.92 5.82 10.09
C LYS A 125 -17.09 5.72 9.11
N ARG A 126 -17.20 6.63 8.15
CA ARG A 126 -18.24 6.55 7.10
C ARG A 126 -18.15 5.24 6.32
N LEU A 127 -16.93 4.85 5.95
CA LEU A 127 -16.69 3.65 5.17
C LEU A 127 -17.12 2.35 5.89
N LEU A 128 -17.12 2.36 7.23
CA LEU A 128 -17.57 1.23 8.05
C LEU A 128 -19.08 1.23 8.32
N ASN A 129 -19.74 2.39 8.20
CA ASN A 129 -21.16 2.55 8.52
C ASN A 129 -22.08 2.40 7.28
N GLU A 130 -21.50 2.18 6.13
CA GLU A 130 -22.19 1.94 4.86
C GLU A 130 -22.08 0.47 4.42
#